data_01eb671c57ac226ae8e8eb8b7b1e80ae
#
_entry.id   01eb671c57ac226ae8e8eb8b7b1e80ae
#
_cell.length_a   1.000
_cell.length_b   1.000
_cell.length_c   1.000
_cell.angle_alpha   90.00
_cell.angle_beta   90.00
_cell.angle_gamma   90.00
#
_symmetry.space_group_name_H-M   'P 1'
#
loop_
_entity.id
_entity.type
_entity.pdbx_description
1 polymer ?
#
loop_
_entity_poly.entity_id
_entity_poly.type
_entity_poly.pdbx_seq_one_letter_code
_entity_poly.pdbx_strand_id
1 'polypeptide(L)'
;MTVKSPRLAAFETLYKIQQESAYSNLSLDHLPVANGQERAFATALVRGVLERQITLDALVDKFTTGRLKPKVRVLLRMGAYQALYMDKVPVPAAVNETVELAKTVGQGYYGRMINAVLRQIAADPDLPDTPTLRYSVPQPLL
;
A
#
# COMPACT_ATOMS: atom_id res chain seq x y z
N MET A 1 3.21 23.60 -10.92
CA MET A 1 2.93 22.21 -10.55
C MET A 1 2.76 22.12 -9.04
N THR A 2 1.71 21.49 -8.60
CA THR A 2 1.44 21.35 -7.17
C THR A 2 2.26 20.22 -6.58
N VAL A 3 2.99 20.50 -5.50
CA VAL A 3 3.74 19.48 -4.78
C VAL A 3 2.76 18.67 -3.93
N LYS A 4 2.90 17.36 -3.96
CA LYS A 4 2.06 16.43 -3.22
C LYS A 4 2.86 15.75 -2.13
N SER A 5 2.17 15.24 -1.10
CA SER A 5 2.87 14.42 -0.12
C SER A 5 3.36 13.14 -0.78
N PRO A 6 4.44 12.54 -0.27
CA PRO A 6 4.95 11.31 -0.88
C PRO A 6 3.92 10.17 -0.86
N ARG A 7 3.11 10.08 0.17
CA ARG A 7 2.07 9.05 0.22
C ARG A 7 0.98 9.28 -0.81
N LEU A 8 0.57 10.54 -1.01
CA LEU A 8 -0.42 10.83 -2.05
C LEU A 8 0.12 10.53 -3.44
N ALA A 9 1.36 10.92 -3.71
CA ALA A 9 1.99 10.63 -4.99
C ALA A 9 2.09 9.13 -5.24
N ALA A 10 2.46 8.37 -4.21
CA ALA A 10 2.52 6.91 -4.31
C ALA A 10 1.13 6.31 -4.55
N PHE A 11 0.12 6.80 -3.84
CA PHE A 11 -1.25 6.32 -4.02
C PHE A 11 -1.72 6.52 -5.46
N GLU A 12 -1.52 7.72 -5.99
CA GLU A 12 -1.99 8.03 -7.35
C GLU A 12 -1.30 7.16 -8.38
N THR A 13 -0.01 6.91 -8.19
CA THR A 13 0.75 6.03 -9.06
C THR A 13 0.23 4.60 -9.01
N LEU A 14 0.04 4.07 -7.80
CA LEU A 14 -0.45 2.71 -7.62
C LEU A 14 -1.86 2.53 -8.16
N TYR A 15 -2.72 3.51 -7.92
CA TYR A 15 -4.09 3.46 -8.41
C TYR A 15 -4.12 3.48 -9.93
N LYS A 16 -3.30 4.33 -10.54
CA LYS A 16 -3.21 4.40 -11.99
C LYS A 16 -2.74 3.07 -12.58
N ILE A 17 -1.73 2.46 -11.98
CA ILE A 17 -1.24 1.14 -12.41
C ILE A 17 -2.37 0.11 -12.34
N GLN A 18 -3.11 0.09 -11.25
CA GLN A 18 -4.22 -0.84 -11.09
C GLN A 18 -5.29 -0.65 -12.16
N GLN A 19 -5.64 0.61 -12.46
CA GLN A 19 -6.69 0.90 -13.43
C GLN A 19 -6.26 0.62 -14.86
N GLU A 20 -4.99 0.84 -15.17
CA GLU A 20 -4.50 0.72 -16.55
C GLU A 20 -3.76 -0.58 -16.81
N SER A 21 -3.49 -1.36 -15.77
CA SER A 21 -2.72 -2.61 -15.88
C SER A 21 -1.39 -2.42 -16.58
N ALA A 22 -0.77 -1.26 -16.39
CA ALA A 22 0.45 -0.90 -17.09
C ALA A 22 1.52 -0.46 -16.12
N TYR A 23 2.55 -1.28 -15.97
CA TYR A 23 3.69 -0.89 -15.16
C TYR A 23 5.02 -0.89 -15.89
N SER A 24 5.04 -1.41 -17.10
CA SER A 24 6.32 -1.67 -17.75
C SER A 24 7.12 -0.41 -18.01
N ASN A 25 6.46 0.73 -18.21
CA ASN A 25 7.12 1.99 -18.50
C ASN A 25 6.97 3.01 -17.38
N LEU A 26 6.77 2.52 -16.16
CA LEU A 26 6.56 3.40 -15.03
C LEU A 26 7.85 4.13 -14.67
N SER A 27 7.81 5.45 -14.74
CA SER A 27 8.92 6.30 -14.29
C SER A 27 8.53 6.94 -12.97
N LEU A 28 9.39 6.78 -11.96
CA LEU A 28 9.19 7.37 -10.66
C LEU A 28 10.08 8.60 -10.44
N ASP A 29 10.83 8.99 -11.48
CA ASP A 29 11.77 10.10 -11.37
C ASP A 29 11.09 11.46 -11.34
N HIS A 30 9.86 11.54 -11.83
CA HIS A 30 9.15 12.80 -11.97
C HIS A 30 7.94 12.91 -11.07
N LEU A 31 7.94 12.17 -9.95
CA LEU A 31 6.87 12.30 -8.98
C LEU A 31 6.81 13.74 -8.44
N PRO A 32 5.59 14.30 -8.29
CA PRO A 32 5.45 15.70 -7.86
C PRO A 32 5.60 15.85 -6.35
N VAL A 33 6.77 15.52 -5.83
CA VAL A 33 7.10 15.62 -4.40
C VAL A 33 8.16 16.67 -4.19
N ALA A 34 8.35 17.09 -2.93
CA ALA A 34 9.14 18.27 -2.62
C ALA A 34 10.64 18.09 -2.85
N ASN A 35 11.17 16.88 -2.66
CA ASN A 35 12.62 16.67 -2.70
C ASN A 35 12.96 15.22 -2.96
N GLY A 36 14.27 14.94 -3.04
CA GLY A 36 14.74 13.58 -3.33
C GLY A 36 14.46 12.59 -2.23
N GLN A 37 14.41 13.03 -0.98
CA GLN A 37 14.10 12.16 0.14
C GLN A 37 12.65 11.68 0.07
N GLU A 38 11.73 12.59 -0.25
CA GLU A 38 10.34 12.24 -0.43
C GLU A 38 10.14 11.34 -1.64
N ARG A 39 10.91 11.61 -2.70
CA ARG A 39 10.84 10.76 -3.90
C ARG A 39 11.33 9.35 -3.58
N ALA A 40 12.39 9.22 -2.80
CA ALA A 40 12.89 7.91 -2.40
C ALA A 40 11.85 7.15 -1.59
N PHE A 41 11.18 7.83 -0.66
CA PHE A 41 10.13 7.21 0.13
C PHE A 41 8.97 6.74 -0.74
N ALA A 42 8.47 7.61 -1.62
CA ALA A 42 7.36 7.27 -2.48
C ALA A 42 7.73 6.12 -3.43
N THR A 43 8.94 6.14 -3.98
CA THR A 43 9.42 5.09 -4.86
C THR A 43 9.50 3.75 -4.14
N ALA A 44 10.06 3.74 -2.93
CA ALA A 44 10.15 2.53 -2.13
C ALA A 44 8.77 1.96 -1.83
N LEU A 45 7.81 2.83 -1.51
CA LEU A 45 6.45 2.42 -1.21
C LEU A 45 5.77 1.81 -2.44
N VAL A 46 5.87 2.47 -3.59
CA VAL A 46 5.28 1.96 -4.83
C VAL A 46 5.87 0.60 -5.19
N ARG A 47 7.20 0.51 -5.23
CA ARG A 47 7.86 -0.73 -5.61
C ARG A 47 7.57 -1.85 -4.63
N GLY A 48 7.60 -1.55 -3.34
CA GLY A 48 7.34 -2.54 -2.31
C GLY A 48 5.93 -3.12 -2.39
N VAL A 49 4.94 -2.24 -2.60
CA VAL A 49 3.56 -2.70 -2.75
C VAL A 49 3.42 -3.60 -3.98
N LEU A 50 4.01 -3.20 -5.10
CA LEU A 50 3.92 -3.99 -6.32
C LEU A 50 4.59 -5.36 -6.16
N GLU A 51 5.76 -5.39 -5.53
CA GLU A 51 6.49 -6.63 -5.34
C GLU A 51 5.77 -7.61 -4.42
N ARG A 52 4.99 -7.10 -3.47
CA ARG A 52 4.32 -7.93 -2.46
C ARG A 52 2.81 -7.91 -2.57
N GLN A 53 2.31 -7.54 -3.74
CA GLN A 53 0.88 -7.30 -3.90
C GLN A 53 0.02 -8.51 -3.53
N ILE A 54 0.41 -9.71 -3.96
CA ILE A 54 -0.37 -10.91 -3.66
C ILE A 54 -0.40 -11.18 -2.16
N THR A 55 0.75 -11.06 -1.51
CA THR A 55 0.82 -11.23 -0.05
C THR A 55 -0.01 -10.18 0.67
N LEU A 56 0.09 -8.92 0.25
CA LEU A 56 -0.67 -7.84 0.86
C LEU A 56 -2.17 -8.05 0.68
N ASP A 57 -2.59 -8.48 -0.51
CA ASP A 57 -4.01 -8.77 -0.74
C ASP A 57 -4.50 -9.90 0.13
N ALA A 58 -3.70 -10.94 0.33
CA ALA A 58 -4.07 -12.05 1.21
C ALA A 58 -4.26 -11.57 2.65
N LEU A 59 -3.38 -10.69 3.12
CA LEU A 59 -3.50 -10.11 4.46
C LEU A 59 -4.76 -9.26 4.59
N VAL A 60 -5.03 -8.44 3.59
CA VAL A 60 -6.23 -7.60 3.58
C VAL A 60 -7.47 -8.49 3.59
N ASP A 61 -7.50 -9.53 2.75
CA ASP A 61 -8.65 -10.42 2.65
C ASP A 61 -8.88 -11.22 3.93
N LYS A 62 -7.83 -11.47 4.68
CA LYS A 62 -7.94 -12.18 5.97
C LYS A 62 -8.84 -11.44 6.96
N PHE A 63 -8.85 -10.11 6.89
CA PHE A 63 -9.57 -9.28 7.86
C PHE A 63 -10.71 -8.47 7.24
N THR A 64 -11.05 -8.74 5.99
CA THR A 64 -12.18 -8.06 5.34
C THR A 64 -13.11 -9.07 4.74
N THR A 65 -14.36 -8.66 4.49
CA THR A 65 -15.35 -9.48 3.83
C THR A 65 -15.90 -8.71 2.64
N GLY A 66 -16.26 -9.44 1.59
CA GLY A 66 -16.87 -8.84 0.42
C GLY A 66 -15.85 -8.13 -0.47
N ARG A 67 -16.37 -7.43 -1.45
CA ARG A 67 -15.54 -6.75 -2.43
C ARG A 67 -15.21 -5.34 -1.97
N LEU A 68 -13.93 -5.00 -2.01
CA LEU A 68 -13.47 -3.67 -1.65
C LEU A 68 -13.41 -2.78 -2.90
N LYS A 69 -13.70 -1.50 -2.72
CA LYS A 69 -13.51 -0.53 -3.79
C LYS A 69 -12.03 -0.46 -4.15
N PRO A 70 -11.70 -0.22 -5.43
CA PRO A 70 -10.29 -0.20 -5.85
C PRO A 70 -9.42 0.77 -5.05
N LYS A 71 -9.90 1.97 -4.78
CA LYS A 71 -9.12 2.93 -3.99
C LYS A 71 -8.88 2.45 -2.57
N VAL A 72 -9.87 1.81 -1.97
CA VAL A 72 -9.74 1.30 -0.61
C VAL A 72 -8.71 0.18 -0.57
N ARG A 73 -8.73 -0.70 -1.56
CA ARG A 73 -7.73 -1.77 -1.61
C ARG A 73 -6.32 -1.23 -1.75
N VAL A 74 -6.12 -0.22 -2.60
CA VAL A 74 -4.79 0.41 -2.73
C VAL A 74 -4.35 1.00 -1.40
N LEU A 75 -5.25 1.70 -0.71
CA LEU A 75 -4.95 2.28 0.61
C LEU A 75 -4.54 1.20 1.62
N LEU A 76 -5.27 0.09 1.65
CA LEU A 76 -4.96 -0.99 2.58
C LEU A 76 -3.62 -1.66 2.25
N ARG A 77 -3.32 -1.86 0.97
CA ARG A 77 -2.01 -2.38 0.57
C ARG A 77 -0.89 -1.46 1.05
N MET A 78 -1.05 -0.15 0.84
CA MET A 78 -0.03 0.82 1.23
C MET A 78 0.17 0.86 2.74
N GLY A 79 -0.92 0.88 3.49
CA GLY A 79 -0.83 0.91 4.95
C GLY A 79 -0.19 -0.36 5.50
N ALA A 80 -0.58 -1.51 4.97
CA ALA A 80 -0.02 -2.79 5.40
C ALA A 80 1.47 -2.86 5.07
N TYR A 81 1.86 -2.44 3.88
CA TYR A 81 3.27 -2.45 3.51
C TYR A 81 4.11 -1.58 4.45
N GLN A 82 3.63 -0.38 4.73
CA GLN A 82 4.34 0.50 5.65
C GLN A 82 4.47 -0.10 7.05
N ALA A 83 3.38 -0.67 7.54
CA ALA A 83 3.37 -1.24 8.90
C ALA A 83 4.29 -2.46 9.04
N LEU A 84 4.39 -3.27 7.99
CA LEU A 84 5.10 -4.54 8.07
C LEU A 84 6.53 -4.48 7.53
N TYR A 85 6.80 -3.64 6.54
CA TYR A 85 8.05 -3.71 5.80
C TYR A 85 8.86 -2.42 5.80
N MET A 86 8.31 -1.32 6.28
CA MET A 86 9.06 -0.07 6.35
C MET A 86 9.43 0.22 7.80
N ASP A 87 10.62 -0.22 8.19
CA ASP A 87 11.05 -0.17 9.59
C ASP A 87 11.02 1.22 10.20
N LYS A 88 11.22 2.24 9.39
CA LYS A 88 11.25 3.61 9.89
C LYS A 88 9.86 4.22 10.06
N VAL A 89 8.82 3.49 9.67
CA VAL A 89 7.44 3.95 9.83
C VAL A 89 6.81 3.17 10.99
N PRO A 90 6.58 3.80 12.13
CA PRO A 90 5.89 3.11 13.23
C PRO A 90 4.49 2.70 12.83
N VAL A 91 4.00 1.60 13.39
CA VAL A 91 2.66 1.11 13.07
C VAL A 91 1.58 2.19 13.26
N PRO A 92 1.56 2.93 14.39
CA PRO A 92 0.55 3.99 14.53
C PRO A 92 0.62 5.03 13.42
N ALA A 93 1.81 5.38 12.96
CA ALA A 93 1.97 6.33 11.86
C ALA A 93 1.46 5.75 10.56
N ALA A 94 1.77 4.48 10.27
CA ALA A 94 1.26 3.82 9.06
C ALA A 94 -0.27 3.84 9.04
N VAL A 95 -0.90 3.54 10.16
CA VAL A 95 -2.35 3.51 10.26
C VAL A 95 -2.93 4.92 10.10
N ASN A 96 -2.43 5.88 10.88
CA ASN A 96 -2.98 7.23 10.89
C ASN A 96 -2.80 7.93 9.54
N GLU A 97 -1.64 7.79 8.93
CA GLU A 97 -1.38 8.42 7.63
C GLU A 97 -2.24 7.80 6.52
N THR A 98 -2.52 6.51 6.61
CA THR A 98 -3.40 5.88 5.64
C THR A 98 -4.84 6.37 5.79
N VAL A 99 -5.31 6.53 7.01
CA VAL A 99 -6.65 7.08 7.25
C VAL A 99 -6.76 8.51 6.74
N GLU A 100 -5.73 9.33 6.99
CA GLU A 100 -5.72 10.70 6.48
C GLU A 100 -5.68 10.73 4.95
N LEU A 101 -4.89 9.85 4.35
CA LEU A 101 -4.84 9.75 2.90
C LEU A 101 -6.20 9.34 2.34
N ALA A 102 -6.91 8.44 3.02
CA ALA A 102 -8.26 8.04 2.61
C ALA A 102 -9.17 9.26 2.51
N LYS A 103 -9.10 10.16 3.49
CA LYS A 103 -9.91 11.39 3.43
C LYS A 103 -9.54 12.24 2.22
N THR A 104 -8.26 12.37 1.95
CA THR A 104 -7.77 13.18 0.83
C THR A 104 -8.27 12.66 -0.52
N VAL A 105 -8.37 11.34 -0.69
CA VAL A 105 -8.74 10.74 -1.96
C VAL A 105 -10.22 10.37 -2.04
N GLY A 106 -11.04 10.92 -1.13
CA GLY A 106 -12.48 10.74 -1.19
C GLY A 106 -13.00 9.45 -0.60
N GLN A 107 -12.20 8.77 0.23
CA GLN A 107 -12.57 7.50 0.84
C GLN A 107 -12.66 7.59 2.37
N GLY A 108 -12.87 8.79 2.90
CA GLY A 108 -12.96 8.99 4.35
C GLY A 108 -14.05 8.18 5.02
N TYR A 109 -15.11 7.84 4.29
CA TYR A 109 -16.18 6.99 4.80
C TYR A 109 -15.65 5.68 5.36
N TYR A 110 -14.56 5.16 4.79
CA TYR A 110 -14.00 3.87 5.17
C TYR A 110 -12.89 3.98 6.20
N GLY A 111 -12.70 5.16 6.79
CA GLY A 111 -11.59 5.40 7.72
C GLY A 111 -11.57 4.44 8.92
N ARG A 112 -12.73 4.18 9.52
CA ARG A 112 -12.78 3.26 10.67
C ARG A 112 -12.41 1.85 10.28
N MET A 113 -12.91 1.39 9.15
CA MET A 113 -12.61 0.04 8.67
C MET A 113 -11.11 -0.07 8.33
N ILE A 114 -10.57 0.93 7.66
CA ILE A 114 -9.14 0.95 7.32
C ILE A 114 -8.29 0.90 8.58
N ASN A 115 -8.64 1.71 9.59
CA ASN A 115 -7.93 1.71 10.87
C ASN A 115 -7.95 0.32 11.49
N ALA A 116 -9.14 -0.28 11.58
CA ALA A 116 -9.29 -1.59 12.22
C ALA A 116 -8.52 -2.68 11.48
N VAL A 117 -8.64 -2.72 10.15
CA VAL A 117 -7.99 -3.75 9.35
C VAL A 117 -6.47 -3.64 9.45
N LEU A 118 -5.94 -2.43 9.36
CA LEU A 118 -4.48 -2.26 9.43
C LEU A 118 -3.93 -2.64 10.80
N ARG A 119 -4.65 -2.34 11.87
CA ARG A 119 -4.21 -2.75 13.21
C ARG A 119 -4.25 -4.26 13.36
N GLN A 120 -5.26 -4.91 12.80
CA GLN A 120 -5.34 -6.37 12.81
C GLN A 120 -4.21 -7.01 12.01
N ILE A 121 -3.90 -6.46 10.85
CA ILE A 121 -2.79 -6.96 10.04
C ILE A 121 -1.48 -6.83 10.80
N ALA A 122 -1.23 -5.68 11.43
CA ALA A 122 0.00 -5.46 12.16
C ALA A 122 0.13 -6.40 13.36
N ALA A 123 -0.99 -6.73 14.00
CA ALA A 123 -0.99 -7.62 15.16
C ALA A 123 -0.89 -9.09 14.77
N ASP A 124 -1.34 -9.45 13.58
CA ASP A 124 -1.38 -10.85 13.14
C ASP A 124 -1.05 -10.93 11.65
N PRO A 125 0.24 -10.75 11.29
CA PRO A 125 0.62 -10.69 9.88
C PRO A 125 0.85 -12.06 9.23
N ASP A 126 0.58 -13.14 9.94
CA ASP A 126 0.86 -14.47 9.41
C ASP A 126 -0.24 -14.93 8.47
N LEU A 127 0.15 -15.66 7.45
CA LEU A 127 -0.75 -16.21 6.46
C LEU A 127 -0.66 -17.72 6.45
N PRO A 128 -1.74 -18.40 6.03
CA PRO A 128 -1.68 -19.84 5.84
C PRO A 128 -0.62 -20.17 4.78
N ASP A 129 0.10 -21.26 4.98
CA ASP A 129 1.09 -21.71 4.00
C ASP A 129 0.36 -22.41 2.85
N THR A 130 0.18 -21.68 1.77
CA THR A 130 -0.45 -22.21 0.56
C THR A 130 0.52 -22.06 -0.61
N PRO A 131 0.41 -22.91 -1.63
CA PRO A 131 1.28 -22.76 -2.81
C PRO A 131 1.17 -21.37 -3.46
N THR A 132 -0.02 -20.83 -3.54
CA THR A 132 -0.24 -19.51 -4.13
C THR A 132 0.55 -18.44 -3.38
N LEU A 133 0.46 -18.45 -2.06
CA LEU A 133 1.15 -17.46 -1.25
C LEU A 133 2.65 -17.65 -1.28
N ARG A 134 3.09 -18.91 -1.39
CA ARG A 134 4.51 -19.21 -1.45
C ARG A 134 5.18 -18.54 -2.64
N TYR A 135 4.48 -18.42 -3.75
CA TYR A 135 5.03 -17.84 -4.96
C TYR A 135 4.77 -16.34 -5.08
N SER A 136 4.16 -15.73 -4.08
CA SER A 136 3.82 -14.31 -4.14
C SER A 136 4.93 -13.41 -3.62
N VAL A 137 5.93 -13.95 -2.94
CA VAL A 137 7.01 -13.15 -2.38
C VAL A 137 8.24 -13.23 -3.28
N PRO A 138 8.96 -12.11 -3.44
CA PRO A 138 10.20 -12.12 -4.20
C PRO A 138 11.26 -12.83 -3.37
N GLN A 139 11.62 -14.00 -3.78
CA GLN A 139 12.64 -14.77 -3.14
C GLN A 139 13.23 -15.68 -4.17
N PRO A 140 14.41 -16.21 -3.92
CA PRO A 140 14.92 -17.21 -4.85
C PRO A 140 13.89 -18.31 -4.91
N LEU A 141 13.36 -18.48 -6.08
CA LEU A 141 12.50 -19.63 -6.29
C LEU A 141 13.33 -20.85 -6.11
N LEU A 142 12.84 -21.71 -5.35
CA LEU A 142 13.56 -22.92 -5.02
C LEU A 142 13.80 -23.77 -6.23
#